data_e7f7b90d41fabc51f84f5fe71908716f
#
_entry.id   e7f7b90d41fabc51f84f5fe71908716f
#
_cell.length_a   1.000
_cell.length_b   1.000
_cell.length_c   1.000
_cell.angle_alpha   90.00
_cell.angle_beta   90.00
_cell.angle_gamma   90.00
#
_symmetry.space_group_name_H-M   'P 1'
#
loop_
_entity.id
_entity.type
_entity.pdbx_description
1 polymer ?
#
loop_
_entity_poly.entity_id
_entity_poly.type
_entity_poly.pdbx_seq_one_letter_code
_entity_poly.pdbx_strand_id
1 'polypeptide(L)'
;MTGFLTELFSLEGRAAVVTGGSSGIGEAMASALALAGAQVVIVARDPTRLSATCKSLRDAGCAVAWVSADLSDRAEVRRGASAAAAAFGEPDILVNCAGVNLRPPLGTLSEEHWDLMMGVNLTAPFLLGQRFGPAMAARGWGRIINVTSQQALRAFGNSGGYGASKAGLAALTRSQSEAWAADGVCVNSLCPGFVATPLTQEVSSDPVRSAALANRTHMGRNGEPSDFAGVAVFLASTASDYITGQTIYVDGGFSGA
;
A
#
# COMPACT_ATOMS: atom_id res chain seq x y z
N MET A 1 9.17 21.77 17.47
CA MET A 1 8.37 20.66 17.98
C MET A 1 9.21 19.94 19.01
N THR A 2 8.62 19.58 20.13
CA THR A 2 9.30 18.88 21.23
C THR A 2 9.79 17.50 20.75
N GLY A 3 10.92 17.01 21.27
CA GLY A 3 11.53 15.73 20.91
C GLY A 3 10.57 14.53 20.89
N PHE A 4 9.53 14.55 21.73
CA PHE A 4 8.51 13.51 21.84
C PHE A 4 7.81 13.13 20.52
N LEU A 5 7.29 14.10 19.75
CA LEU A 5 6.65 13.81 18.47
C LEU A 5 7.66 13.34 17.42
N THR A 6 8.85 13.92 17.44
CA THR A 6 9.93 13.48 16.55
C THR A 6 10.34 12.03 16.85
N GLU A 7 10.51 11.69 18.11
CA GLU A 7 10.85 10.32 18.54
C GLU A 7 9.78 9.30 18.11
N LEU A 8 8.49 9.66 18.18
CA LEU A 8 7.41 8.76 17.82
C LEU A 8 7.23 8.58 16.30
N PHE A 9 7.38 9.65 15.51
CA PHE A 9 6.96 9.67 14.10
C PHE A 9 8.12 9.81 13.11
N SER A 10 9.35 10.08 13.57
CA SER A 10 10.50 10.14 12.66
C SER A 10 10.79 8.79 12.03
N LEU A 11 11.10 8.83 10.75
CA LEU A 11 11.57 7.68 9.98
C LEU A 11 13.03 7.86 9.54
N GLU A 12 13.76 8.78 10.16
CA GLU A 12 15.19 8.96 9.91
C GLU A 12 15.97 7.67 10.14
N GLY A 13 16.87 7.34 9.20
CA GLY A 13 17.64 6.11 9.22
C GLY A 13 16.86 4.85 8.79
N ARG A 14 15.59 4.97 8.42
CA ARG A 14 14.78 3.85 7.91
C ARG A 14 14.77 3.81 6.39
N ALA A 15 14.84 2.60 5.84
CA ALA A 15 14.64 2.34 4.42
C ALA A 15 13.23 1.78 4.17
N ALA A 16 12.54 2.32 3.17
CA ALA A 16 11.17 1.92 2.82
C ALA A 16 11.06 1.52 1.34
N VAL A 17 10.30 0.47 1.07
CA VAL A 17 9.89 0.07 -0.28
C VAL A 17 8.38 0.27 -0.42
N VAL A 18 7.95 1.04 -1.43
CA VAL A 18 6.54 1.33 -1.70
C VAL A 18 6.18 0.85 -3.10
N THR A 19 5.36 -0.19 -3.19
CA THR A 19 4.82 -0.64 -4.49
C THR A 19 3.62 0.21 -4.89
N GLY A 20 3.49 0.50 -6.20
CA GLY A 20 2.44 1.41 -6.71
C GLY A 20 2.67 2.87 -6.31
N GLY A 21 3.86 3.25 -5.87
CA GLY A 21 4.18 4.57 -5.33
C GLY A 21 4.33 5.70 -6.36
N SER A 22 3.99 5.46 -7.63
CA SER A 22 4.05 6.49 -8.70
C SER A 22 2.70 7.13 -9.03
N SER A 23 1.65 6.86 -8.26
CA SER A 23 0.33 7.48 -8.43
C SER A 23 -0.58 7.25 -7.23
N GLY A 24 -1.57 8.14 -7.06
CA GLY A 24 -2.68 7.99 -6.12
C GLY A 24 -2.25 7.76 -4.67
N ILE A 25 -2.88 6.78 -4.00
CA ILE A 25 -2.62 6.47 -2.59
C ILE A 25 -1.15 6.09 -2.36
N GLY A 26 -0.58 5.26 -3.25
CA GLY A 26 0.81 4.82 -3.12
C GLY A 26 1.81 5.97 -3.21
N GLU A 27 1.59 6.92 -4.10
CA GLU A 27 2.41 8.13 -4.23
C GLU A 27 2.31 9.02 -2.98
N ALA A 28 1.09 9.22 -2.45
CA ALA A 28 0.88 9.99 -1.23
C ALA A 28 1.56 9.33 -0.03
N MET A 29 1.47 8.01 0.10
CA MET A 29 2.16 7.26 1.16
C MET A 29 3.68 7.35 1.00
N ALA A 30 4.22 7.12 -0.21
CA ALA A 30 5.65 7.21 -0.49
C ALA A 30 6.20 8.62 -0.15
N SER A 31 5.46 9.66 -0.56
CA SER A 31 5.81 11.05 -0.26
C SER A 31 5.81 11.33 1.24
N ALA A 32 4.79 10.86 1.96
CA ALA A 32 4.70 11.05 3.41
C ALA A 32 5.85 10.36 4.17
N LEU A 33 6.19 9.13 3.78
CA LEU A 33 7.32 8.41 4.38
C LEU A 33 8.66 9.11 4.10
N ALA A 34 8.86 9.59 2.86
CA ALA A 34 10.08 10.32 2.49
C ALA A 34 10.20 11.65 3.26
N LEU A 35 9.12 12.42 3.37
CA LEU A 35 9.07 13.68 4.12
C LEU A 35 9.21 13.46 5.64
N ALA A 36 8.86 12.27 6.15
CA ALA A 36 9.09 11.88 7.54
C ALA A 36 10.55 11.40 7.80
N GLY A 37 11.42 11.39 6.77
CA GLY A 37 12.86 11.10 6.90
C GLY A 37 13.28 9.73 6.36
N ALA A 38 12.37 8.89 5.85
CA ALA A 38 12.74 7.61 5.29
C ALA A 38 13.47 7.75 3.95
N GLN A 39 14.41 6.83 3.69
CA GLN A 39 14.94 6.58 2.35
C GLN A 39 13.96 5.69 1.58
N VAL A 40 13.32 6.19 0.54
CA VAL A 40 12.20 5.50 -0.11
C VAL A 40 12.55 4.98 -1.50
N VAL A 41 12.32 3.70 -1.74
CA VAL A 41 12.34 3.10 -3.08
C VAL A 41 10.91 2.90 -3.58
N ILE A 42 10.58 3.54 -4.68
CA ILE A 42 9.27 3.42 -5.32
C ILE A 42 9.33 2.34 -6.40
N VAL A 43 8.40 1.37 -6.35
CA VAL A 43 8.33 0.28 -7.33
C VAL A 43 7.01 0.37 -8.09
N ALA A 44 7.07 0.50 -9.41
CA ALA A 44 5.91 0.51 -10.31
C ALA A 44 6.34 0.13 -11.73
N ARG A 45 5.39 0.06 -12.68
CA ARG A 45 5.68 -0.34 -14.06
C ARG A 45 6.16 0.79 -14.96
N ASP A 46 5.61 1.99 -14.79
CA ASP A 46 5.84 3.13 -15.68
C ASP A 46 7.08 3.94 -15.28
N PRO A 47 8.20 3.86 -16.02
CA PRO A 47 9.42 4.57 -15.67
C PRO A 47 9.28 6.09 -15.78
N THR A 48 8.40 6.59 -16.64
CA THR A 48 8.17 8.03 -16.80
C THR A 48 7.53 8.61 -15.52
N ARG A 49 6.48 7.98 -15.02
CA ARG A 49 5.84 8.40 -13.76
C ARG A 49 6.77 8.23 -12.57
N LEU A 50 7.49 7.11 -12.50
CA LEU A 50 8.49 6.85 -11.45
C LEU A 50 9.54 7.97 -11.40
N SER A 51 10.09 8.34 -12.55
CA SER A 51 11.10 9.40 -12.68
C SER A 51 10.53 10.75 -12.23
N ALA A 52 9.29 11.09 -12.64
CA ALA A 52 8.65 12.34 -12.28
C ALA A 52 8.39 12.45 -10.77
N THR A 53 7.83 11.41 -10.15
CA THR A 53 7.58 11.36 -8.70
C THR A 53 8.89 11.46 -7.91
N CYS A 54 9.93 10.70 -8.31
CA CYS A 54 11.21 10.76 -7.64
C CYS A 54 11.90 12.13 -7.83
N LYS A 55 11.76 12.75 -8.99
CA LYS A 55 12.29 14.11 -9.20
C LYS A 55 11.65 15.11 -8.23
N SER A 56 10.32 15.10 -8.12
CA SER A 56 9.59 16.00 -7.21
C SER A 56 10.04 15.83 -5.75
N LEU A 57 10.22 14.59 -5.30
CA LEU A 57 10.64 14.31 -3.93
C LEU A 57 12.12 14.68 -3.68
N ARG A 58 13.01 14.48 -4.67
CA ARG A 58 14.41 14.93 -4.57
C ARG A 58 14.52 16.44 -4.53
N ASP A 59 13.71 17.14 -5.32
CA ASP A 59 13.63 18.61 -5.30
C ASP A 59 13.16 19.13 -3.91
N ALA A 60 12.39 18.32 -3.16
CA ALA A 60 12.02 18.57 -1.77
C ALA A 60 13.08 18.10 -0.74
N GLY A 61 14.24 17.63 -1.18
CA GLY A 61 15.33 17.19 -0.31
C GLY A 61 15.25 15.75 0.19
N CYS A 62 14.33 14.94 -0.32
CA CYS A 62 14.14 13.56 0.13
C CYS A 62 15.12 12.59 -0.56
N ALA A 63 15.56 11.56 0.17
CA ALA A 63 16.35 10.46 -0.37
C ALA A 63 15.41 9.42 -1.01
N VAL A 64 15.31 9.42 -2.35
CA VAL A 64 14.41 8.55 -3.08
C VAL A 64 15.07 7.91 -4.29
N ALA A 65 14.71 6.65 -4.54
CA ALA A 65 15.06 5.89 -5.73
C ALA A 65 13.81 5.21 -6.32
N TRP A 66 13.93 4.65 -7.50
CA TRP A 66 12.85 3.91 -8.10
C TRP A 66 13.34 2.67 -8.85
N VAL A 67 12.46 1.69 -8.96
CA VAL A 67 12.66 0.45 -9.71
C VAL A 67 11.42 0.21 -10.59
N SER A 68 11.63 0.00 -11.88
CA SER A 68 10.55 -0.46 -12.77
C SER A 68 10.44 -1.98 -12.69
N ALA A 69 9.24 -2.47 -12.36
CA ALA A 69 8.93 -3.90 -12.32
C ALA A 69 7.45 -4.15 -12.59
N ASP A 70 7.14 -5.20 -13.35
CA ASP A 70 5.77 -5.71 -13.49
C ASP A 70 5.48 -6.72 -12.36
N LEU A 71 4.62 -6.31 -11.44
CA LEU A 71 4.26 -7.12 -10.28
C LEU A 71 3.28 -8.27 -10.59
N SER A 72 2.83 -8.42 -11.84
CA SER A 72 2.11 -9.61 -12.29
C SER A 72 3.06 -10.78 -12.58
N ASP A 73 4.33 -10.51 -12.87
CA ASP A 73 5.37 -11.51 -13.11
C ASP A 73 6.20 -11.77 -11.84
N ARG A 74 6.22 -13.03 -11.40
CA ARG A 74 6.95 -13.45 -10.20
C ARG A 74 8.47 -13.26 -10.28
N ALA A 75 9.05 -13.38 -11.49
CA ALA A 75 10.48 -13.16 -11.69
C ALA A 75 10.81 -11.66 -11.57
N GLU A 76 9.97 -10.81 -12.16
CA GLU A 76 10.07 -9.37 -12.05
C GLU A 76 9.86 -8.87 -10.60
N VAL A 77 8.94 -9.47 -9.84
CA VAL A 77 8.79 -9.18 -8.39
C VAL A 77 10.09 -9.45 -7.65
N ARG A 78 10.73 -10.62 -7.87
CA ARG A 78 12.00 -10.98 -7.19
C ARG A 78 13.14 -10.07 -7.63
N ARG A 79 13.25 -9.80 -8.95
CA ARG A 79 14.25 -8.86 -9.49
C ARG A 79 14.06 -7.46 -8.90
N GLY A 80 12.82 -6.97 -8.89
CA GLY A 80 12.46 -5.66 -8.34
C GLY A 80 12.77 -5.54 -6.85
N ALA A 81 12.48 -6.59 -6.07
CA ALA A 81 12.81 -6.63 -4.65
C ALA A 81 14.33 -6.55 -4.41
N SER A 82 15.11 -7.31 -5.17
CA SER A 82 16.59 -7.27 -5.07
C SER A 82 17.16 -5.91 -5.46
N ALA A 83 16.65 -5.31 -6.54
CA ALA A 83 17.04 -3.97 -6.98
C ALA A 83 16.65 -2.89 -5.97
N ALA A 84 15.49 -3.02 -5.32
CA ALA A 84 15.04 -2.09 -4.29
C ALA A 84 15.95 -2.16 -3.05
N ALA A 85 16.32 -3.35 -2.59
CA ALA A 85 17.25 -3.53 -1.48
C ALA A 85 18.66 -3.00 -1.79
N ALA A 86 19.09 -3.04 -3.06
CA ALA A 86 20.40 -2.52 -3.45
C ALA A 86 20.50 -0.98 -3.39
N ALA A 87 19.38 -0.25 -3.40
CA ALA A 87 19.38 1.21 -3.43
C ALA A 87 19.75 1.84 -2.08
N PHE A 88 19.17 1.36 -0.98
CA PHE A 88 19.35 1.91 0.37
C PHE A 88 19.55 0.83 1.44
N GLY A 89 19.87 -0.40 1.05
CA GLY A 89 19.97 -1.53 1.97
C GLY A 89 18.64 -2.28 2.14
N GLU A 90 18.65 -3.31 3.00
CA GLU A 90 17.46 -4.09 3.31
C GLU A 90 16.40 -3.20 3.96
N PRO A 91 15.18 -3.16 3.42
CA PRO A 91 14.15 -2.25 3.91
C PRO A 91 13.69 -2.59 5.33
N ASP A 92 13.37 -1.57 6.07
CA ASP A 92 12.69 -1.64 7.38
C ASP A 92 11.18 -1.55 7.22
N ILE A 93 10.72 -0.94 6.12
CA ILE A 93 9.30 -0.66 5.86
C ILE A 93 8.94 -1.19 4.47
N LEU A 94 7.87 -1.98 4.38
CA LEU A 94 7.28 -2.43 3.13
C LEU A 94 5.83 -1.95 3.02
N VAL A 95 5.51 -1.20 1.97
CA VAL A 95 4.13 -0.80 1.65
C VAL A 95 3.69 -1.50 0.36
N ASN A 96 2.78 -2.45 0.48
CA ASN A 96 2.14 -3.13 -0.64
C ASN A 96 0.87 -2.36 -1.06
N CYS A 97 1.04 -1.34 -1.93
CA CYS A 97 -0.04 -0.49 -2.42
C CYS A 97 -0.36 -0.70 -3.91
N ALA A 98 0.50 -1.37 -4.67
CA ALA A 98 0.20 -1.71 -6.05
C ALA A 98 -1.09 -2.54 -6.15
N GLY A 99 -1.88 -2.27 -7.17
CA GLY A 99 -3.11 -3.01 -7.38
C GLY A 99 -3.70 -2.83 -8.78
N VAL A 100 -4.45 -3.82 -9.21
CA VAL A 100 -5.29 -3.79 -10.41
C VAL A 100 -6.71 -4.14 -10.03
N ASN A 101 -7.69 -3.47 -10.64
CA ASN A 101 -9.10 -3.66 -10.38
C ASN A 101 -9.86 -3.80 -11.70
N LEU A 102 -9.98 -5.02 -12.19
CA LEU A 102 -10.78 -5.35 -13.35
C LEU A 102 -12.17 -5.75 -12.88
N ARG A 103 -13.22 -5.24 -13.51
CA ARG A 103 -14.59 -5.37 -13.02
C ARG A 103 -15.56 -5.92 -14.07
N PRO A 104 -15.24 -7.02 -14.77
CA PRO A 104 -16.23 -7.69 -15.59
C PRO A 104 -17.29 -8.36 -14.71
N PRO A 105 -18.51 -8.62 -15.24
CA PRO A 105 -19.48 -9.48 -14.57
C PRO A 105 -18.83 -10.82 -14.20
N LEU A 106 -19.19 -11.39 -13.03
CA LEU A 106 -18.55 -12.62 -12.53
C LEU A 106 -18.66 -13.79 -13.51
N GLY A 107 -19.79 -13.91 -14.20
CA GLY A 107 -20.01 -14.98 -15.18
C GLY A 107 -19.17 -14.88 -16.47
N THR A 108 -18.49 -13.74 -16.69
CA THR A 108 -17.62 -13.50 -17.84
C THR A 108 -16.19 -13.12 -17.42
N LEU A 109 -15.86 -13.29 -16.13
CA LEU A 109 -14.51 -13.09 -15.65
C LEU A 109 -13.61 -14.19 -16.19
N SER A 110 -12.62 -13.80 -17.04
CA SER A 110 -11.69 -14.77 -17.60
C SER A 110 -10.60 -15.18 -16.59
N GLU A 111 -9.96 -16.32 -16.83
CA GLU A 111 -8.85 -16.81 -16.01
C GLU A 111 -7.67 -15.83 -16.05
N GLU A 112 -7.37 -15.21 -17.19
CA GLU A 112 -6.30 -14.22 -17.34
C GLU A 112 -6.55 -12.99 -16.48
N HIS A 113 -7.79 -12.50 -16.44
CA HIS A 113 -8.17 -11.36 -15.57
C HIS A 113 -8.11 -11.75 -14.09
N TRP A 114 -8.53 -12.95 -13.76
CA TRP A 114 -8.41 -13.51 -12.41
C TRP A 114 -6.94 -13.59 -12.00
N ASP A 115 -6.10 -14.23 -12.82
CA ASP A 115 -4.67 -14.44 -12.54
C ASP A 115 -3.92 -13.12 -12.41
N LEU A 116 -4.23 -12.13 -13.27
CA LEU A 116 -3.66 -10.80 -13.17
C LEU A 116 -3.98 -10.13 -11.82
N MET A 117 -5.25 -10.19 -11.39
CA MET A 117 -5.65 -9.61 -10.10
C MET A 117 -5.03 -10.36 -8.93
N MET A 118 -5.02 -11.68 -8.94
CA MET A 118 -4.37 -12.49 -7.90
C MET A 118 -2.85 -12.28 -7.91
N GLY A 119 -2.23 -12.18 -9.07
CA GLY A 119 -0.80 -11.94 -9.25
C GLY A 119 -0.36 -10.64 -8.58
N VAL A 120 -0.97 -9.53 -8.98
CA VAL A 120 -0.58 -8.19 -8.50
C VAL A 120 -1.05 -7.94 -7.07
N ASN A 121 -2.32 -8.27 -6.74
CA ASN A 121 -2.93 -7.83 -5.48
C ASN A 121 -2.62 -8.76 -4.30
N LEU A 122 -2.21 -10.00 -4.54
CA LEU A 122 -1.98 -10.99 -3.48
C LEU A 122 -0.62 -11.69 -3.59
N THR A 123 -0.29 -12.25 -4.77
CA THR A 123 0.96 -13.01 -4.92
C THR A 123 2.20 -12.12 -4.79
N ALA A 124 2.19 -10.92 -5.38
CA ALA A 124 3.31 -9.99 -5.25
C ALA A 124 3.53 -9.54 -3.79
N PRO A 125 2.51 -9.09 -3.02
CA PRO A 125 2.64 -8.84 -1.58
C PRO A 125 3.18 -10.03 -0.78
N PHE A 126 2.73 -11.25 -1.10
CA PHE A 126 3.26 -12.47 -0.49
C PHE A 126 4.77 -12.61 -0.76
N LEU A 127 5.19 -12.52 -2.03
CA LEU A 127 6.60 -12.69 -2.41
C LEU A 127 7.50 -11.60 -1.80
N LEU A 128 7.03 -10.36 -1.76
CA LEU A 128 7.75 -9.24 -1.14
C LEU A 128 7.85 -9.42 0.39
N GLY A 129 6.76 -9.86 1.02
CA GLY A 129 6.76 -10.20 2.45
C GLY A 129 7.73 -11.34 2.77
N GLN A 130 7.75 -12.41 1.95
CA GLN A 130 8.71 -13.52 2.09
C GLN A 130 10.17 -13.08 1.89
N ARG A 131 10.40 -12.08 1.04
CA ARG A 131 11.75 -11.57 0.77
C ARG A 131 12.25 -10.66 1.90
N PHE A 132 11.40 -9.80 2.45
CA PHE A 132 11.81 -8.77 3.40
C PHE A 132 11.48 -9.08 4.87
N GLY A 133 10.37 -9.77 5.13
CA GLY A 133 9.88 -10.07 6.49
C GLY A 133 10.90 -10.81 7.35
N PRO A 134 11.51 -11.92 6.87
CA PRO A 134 12.53 -12.63 7.65
C PRO A 134 13.77 -11.77 7.97
N ALA A 135 14.18 -10.89 7.05
CA ALA A 135 15.28 -9.97 7.28
C ALA A 135 14.93 -8.88 8.32
N MET A 136 13.68 -8.38 8.30
CA MET A 136 13.15 -7.49 9.34
C MET A 136 13.12 -8.18 10.71
N ALA A 137 12.58 -9.40 10.77
CA ALA A 137 12.53 -10.21 12.00
C ALA A 137 13.92 -10.47 12.58
N ALA A 138 14.89 -10.83 11.75
CA ALA A 138 16.28 -11.02 12.18
C ALA A 138 16.94 -9.75 12.77
N ARG A 139 16.47 -8.56 12.37
CA ARG A 139 16.93 -7.27 12.92
C ARG A 139 16.08 -6.79 14.12
N GLY A 140 15.04 -7.53 14.51
CA GLY A 140 14.17 -7.20 15.64
C GLY A 140 13.25 -5.99 15.40
N TRP A 141 13.08 -5.54 14.14
CA TRP A 141 12.23 -4.41 13.80
C TRP A 141 11.77 -4.46 12.34
N GLY A 142 10.50 -4.19 12.08
CA GLY A 142 9.96 -4.06 10.74
C GLY A 142 8.52 -3.56 10.72
N ARG A 143 8.11 -3.00 9.58
CA ARG A 143 6.73 -2.55 9.32
C ARG A 143 6.28 -3.00 7.94
N ILE A 144 5.18 -3.73 7.88
CA ILE A 144 4.55 -4.13 6.61
C ILE A 144 3.14 -3.56 6.58
N ILE A 145 2.82 -2.76 5.56
CA ILE A 145 1.52 -2.14 5.37
C ILE A 145 0.92 -2.68 4.06
N ASN A 146 -0.14 -3.47 4.16
CA ASN A 146 -0.84 -4.05 3.02
C ASN A 146 -2.09 -3.22 2.70
N VAL A 147 -2.16 -2.59 1.54
CA VAL A 147 -3.34 -1.80 1.14
C VAL A 147 -4.41 -2.74 0.58
N THR A 148 -5.45 -2.95 1.39
CA THR A 148 -6.62 -3.79 1.08
C THR A 148 -7.73 -2.98 0.39
N SER A 149 -8.98 -3.26 0.67
CA SER A 149 -10.16 -2.55 0.17
C SER A 149 -11.39 -2.92 1.00
N GLN A 150 -12.39 -2.06 1.05
CA GLN A 150 -13.74 -2.41 1.56
C GLN A 150 -14.32 -3.63 0.85
N GLN A 151 -13.91 -3.89 -0.42
CA GLN A 151 -14.34 -5.07 -1.17
C GLN A 151 -13.76 -6.39 -0.64
N ALA A 152 -12.84 -6.35 0.31
CA ALA A 152 -12.40 -7.54 1.05
C ALA A 152 -13.50 -8.12 1.96
N LEU A 153 -14.46 -7.31 2.41
CA LEU A 153 -15.52 -7.71 3.33
C LEU A 153 -16.93 -7.57 2.75
N ARG A 154 -17.13 -6.65 1.81
CA ARG A 154 -18.44 -6.34 1.26
C ARG A 154 -18.43 -6.54 -0.25
N ALA A 155 -19.47 -7.17 -0.78
CA ALA A 155 -19.66 -7.26 -2.23
C ALA A 155 -20.05 -5.88 -2.79
N PHE A 156 -19.41 -5.52 -3.88
CA PHE A 156 -19.80 -4.41 -4.75
C PHE A 156 -20.08 -4.98 -6.14
N GLY A 157 -20.85 -4.28 -6.94
CA GLY A 157 -21.15 -4.72 -8.31
C GLY A 157 -19.84 -5.03 -9.07
N ASN A 158 -19.75 -6.23 -9.60
CA ASN A 158 -18.61 -6.73 -10.39
C ASN A 158 -17.26 -6.70 -9.65
N SER A 159 -17.26 -6.90 -8.33
CA SER A 159 -16.00 -6.92 -7.55
C SER A 159 -15.23 -8.23 -7.60
N GLY A 160 -15.88 -9.35 -7.96
CA GLY A 160 -15.34 -10.67 -8.28
C GLY A 160 -13.92 -10.98 -7.79
N GLY A 161 -13.01 -11.11 -8.73
CA GLY A 161 -11.61 -11.42 -8.45
C GLY A 161 -10.87 -10.36 -7.63
N TYR A 162 -11.23 -9.08 -7.78
CA TYR A 162 -10.64 -8.01 -6.97
C TYR A 162 -10.98 -8.17 -5.48
N GLY A 163 -12.25 -8.37 -5.16
CA GLY A 163 -12.70 -8.62 -3.78
C GLY A 163 -11.99 -9.83 -3.16
N ALA A 164 -11.94 -10.94 -3.92
CA ALA A 164 -11.26 -12.16 -3.49
C ALA A 164 -9.75 -11.92 -3.20
N SER A 165 -9.05 -11.20 -4.10
CA SER A 165 -7.63 -10.89 -3.92
C SER A 165 -7.38 -10.01 -2.69
N LYS A 166 -8.24 -9.01 -2.43
CA LYS A 166 -8.11 -8.12 -1.27
C LYS A 166 -8.51 -8.79 0.05
N ALA A 167 -9.48 -9.72 0.03
CA ALA A 167 -9.79 -10.58 1.18
C ALA A 167 -8.60 -11.51 1.51
N GLY A 168 -8.00 -12.12 0.48
CA GLY A 168 -6.77 -12.90 0.62
C GLY A 168 -5.62 -12.08 1.22
N LEU A 169 -5.44 -10.83 0.79
CA LEU A 169 -4.41 -9.93 1.33
C LEU A 169 -4.67 -9.57 2.81
N ALA A 170 -5.92 -9.37 3.21
CA ALA A 170 -6.28 -9.15 4.61
C ALA A 170 -6.01 -10.40 5.47
N ALA A 171 -6.24 -11.60 4.94
CA ALA A 171 -5.88 -12.85 5.61
C ALA A 171 -4.35 -13.02 5.69
N LEU A 172 -3.62 -12.75 4.61
CA LEU A 172 -2.15 -12.77 4.57
C LEU A 172 -1.54 -11.82 5.61
N THR A 173 -2.12 -10.63 5.80
CA THR A 173 -1.70 -9.66 6.81
C THR A 173 -1.68 -10.29 8.21
N ARG A 174 -2.75 -11.01 8.58
CA ARG A 174 -2.82 -11.69 9.89
C ARG A 174 -1.79 -12.81 10.02
N SER A 175 -1.61 -13.61 8.97
CA SER A 175 -0.62 -14.69 8.97
C SER A 175 0.81 -14.16 9.06
N GLN A 176 1.13 -13.06 8.36
CA GLN A 176 2.44 -12.41 8.45
C GLN A 176 2.66 -11.77 9.83
N SER A 177 1.62 -11.19 10.44
CA SER A 177 1.67 -10.67 11.80
C SER A 177 1.95 -11.80 12.81
N GLU A 178 1.20 -12.89 12.74
CA GLU A 178 1.41 -14.05 13.63
C GLU A 178 2.82 -14.61 13.51
N ALA A 179 3.35 -14.69 12.30
CA ALA A 179 4.67 -15.27 12.03
C ALA A 179 5.84 -14.41 12.57
N TRP A 180 5.70 -13.08 12.61
CA TRP A 180 6.86 -12.20 12.84
C TRP A 180 6.68 -11.16 13.95
N ALA A 181 5.51 -11.07 14.60
CA ALA A 181 5.28 -10.06 15.63
C ALA A 181 6.18 -10.25 16.86
N ALA A 182 6.46 -11.50 17.26
CA ALA A 182 7.36 -11.81 18.37
C ALA A 182 8.81 -11.33 18.12
N ASP A 183 9.17 -11.17 16.84
CA ASP A 183 10.47 -10.68 16.41
C ASP A 183 10.42 -9.16 16.04
N GLY A 184 9.44 -8.42 16.53
CA GLY A 184 9.35 -6.96 16.40
C GLY A 184 8.85 -6.45 15.05
N VAL A 185 8.24 -7.30 14.20
CA VAL A 185 7.66 -6.88 12.92
C VAL A 185 6.15 -6.70 13.04
N CYS A 186 5.68 -5.45 12.91
CA CYS A 186 4.26 -5.16 12.87
C CYS A 186 3.73 -5.20 11.43
N VAL A 187 2.70 -6.02 11.19
CA VAL A 187 2.07 -6.17 9.88
C VAL A 187 0.60 -5.78 9.98
N ASN A 188 0.20 -4.74 9.26
CA ASN A 188 -1.17 -4.24 9.28
C ASN A 188 -1.72 -4.04 7.87
N SER A 189 -3.03 -4.10 7.72
CA SER A 189 -3.70 -3.71 6.50
C SER A 189 -4.36 -2.34 6.64
N LEU A 190 -4.28 -1.55 5.57
CA LEU A 190 -4.96 -0.27 5.41
C LEU A 190 -6.11 -0.48 4.43
N CYS A 191 -7.32 -0.17 4.84
CA CYS A 191 -8.53 -0.36 4.04
C CYS A 191 -9.09 0.99 3.57
N PRO A 192 -8.78 1.41 2.33
CA PRO A 192 -9.34 2.63 1.76
C PRO A 192 -10.84 2.54 1.52
N GLY A 193 -11.53 3.66 1.70
CA GLY A 193 -12.82 3.91 1.07
C GLY A 193 -12.69 4.16 -0.43
N PHE A 194 -13.69 4.80 -1.03
CA PHE A 194 -13.56 5.30 -2.39
C PHE A 194 -12.67 6.55 -2.42
N VAL A 195 -11.60 6.47 -3.21
CA VAL A 195 -10.61 7.55 -3.39
C VAL A 195 -10.45 7.80 -4.88
N ALA A 196 -10.48 9.07 -5.30
CA ALA A 196 -10.24 9.45 -6.69
C ALA A 196 -8.77 9.25 -7.05
N THR A 197 -8.48 8.25 -7.88
CA THR A 197 -7.14 7.84 -8.32
C THR A 197 -7.21 7.32 -9.76
N PRO A 198 -6.08 7.12 -10.45
CA PRO A 198 -6.10 6.46 -11.76
C PRO A 198 -6.77 5.07 -11.75
N LEU A 199 -6.70 4.33 -10.63
CA LEU A 199 -7.35 3.02 -10.48
C LEU A 199 -8.88 3.10 -10.47
N THR A 200 -9.44 4.24 -10.03
CA THR A 200 -10.88 4.46 -9.85
C THR A 200 -11.45 5.50 -10.83
N GLN A 201 -10.68 5.87 -11.86
CA GLN A 201 -11.01 6.95 -12.79
C GLN A 201 -12.38 6.78 -13.45
N GLU A 202 -12.76 5.56 -13.84
CA GLU A 202 -14.08 5.28 -14.44
C GLU A 202 -15.24 5.75 -13.53
N VAL A 203 -15.10 5.58 -12.21
CA VAL A 203 -16.12 5.97 -11.24
C VAL A 203 -15.97 7.44 -10.85
N SER A 204 -14.75 7.94 -10.68
CA SER A 204 -14.50 9.33 -10.28
C SER A 204 -14.85 10.35 -11.39
N SER A 205 -14.82 9.94 -12.65
CA SER A 205 -15.25 10.78 -13.79
C SER A 205 -16.77 10.81 -14.00
N ASP A 206 -17.54 9.98 -13.29
CA ASP A 206 -19.00 10.01 -13.28
C ASP A 206 -19.50 10.76 -12.03
N PRO A 207 -20.02 11.99 -12.18
CA PRO A 207 -20.45 12.81 -11.03
C PRO A 207 -21.56 12.17 -10.21
N VAL A 208 -22.47 11.42 -10.85
CA VAL A 208 -23.61 10.79 -10.17
C VAL A 208 -23.12 9.62 -9.30
N ARG A 209 -22.28 8.76 -9.86
CA ARG A 209 -21.69 7.63 -9.12
C ARG A 209 -20.76 8.13 -8.01
N SER A 210 -19.95 9.15 -8.27
CA SER A 210 -19.05 9.76 -7.30
C SER A 210 -19.81 10.38 -6.12
N ALA A 211 -20.87 11.15 -6.39
CA ALA A 211 -21.73 11.71 -5.36
C ALA A 211 -22.48 10.66 -4.55
N ALA A 212 -22.96 9.58 -5.20
CA ALA A 212 -23.62 8.47 -4.51
C ALA A 212 -22.68 7.74 -3.52
N LEU A 213 -21.39 7.65 -3.84
CA LEU A 213 -20.39 7.08 -2.91
C LEU A 213 -20.05 8.04 -1.76
N ALA A 214 -19.90 9.33 -2.04
CA ALA A 214 -19.68 10.35 -1.03
C ALA A 214 -20.82 10.38 0.02
N ASN A 215 -22.06 10.32 -0.43
CA ASN A 215 -23.25 10.33 0.44
C ASN A 215 -23.37 9.09 1.35
N ARG A 216 -22.61 8.03 1.08
CA ARG A 216 -22.56 6.83 1.94
C ARG A 216 -21.50 6.95 3.03
N THR A 217 -20.64 7.94 3.00
CA THR A 217 -19.67 8.20 4.06
C THR A 217 -20.28 9.10 5.14
N HIS A 218 -19.91 8.90 6.40
CA HIS A 218 -20.33 9.84 7.46
C HIS A 218 -19.73 11.24 7.24
N MET A 219 -18.58 11.34 6.56
CA MET A 219 -17.93 12.62 6.24
C MET A 219 -18.57 13.36 5.04
N GLY A 220 -19.48 12.74 4.28
CA GLY A 220 -20.15 13.34 3.14
C GLY A 220 -19.24 13.63 1.94
N ARG A 221 -18.05 13.05 1.90
CA ARG A 221 -17.08 13.21 0.81
C ARG A 221 -16.38 11.89 0.47
N ASN A 222 -15.88 11.81 -0.75
CA ASN A 222 -14.92 10.78 -1.12
C ASN A 222 -13.53 11.08 -0.52
N GLY A 223 -12.71 10.06 -0.35
CA GLY A 223 -11.34 10.23 0.09
C GLY A 223 -10.44 10.82 -0.99
N GLU A 224 -9.36 11.42 -0.55
CA GLU A 224 -8.25 11.91 -1.39
C GLU A 224 -6.96 11.16 -1.04
N PRO A 225 -5.98 11.07 -1.96
CA PRO A 225 -4.69 10.45 -1.66
C PRO A 225 -4.00 11.02 -0.41
N SER A 226 -4.13 12.30 -0.16
CA SER A 226 -3.60 13.01 1.03
C SER A 226 -4.16 12.49 2.37
N ASP A 227 -5.36 11.95 2.40
CA ASP A 227 -5.96 11.36 3.62
C ASP A 227 -5.14 10.17 4.16
N PHE A 228 -4.26 9.60 3.33
CA PHE A 228 -3.43 8.44 3.67
C PHE A 228 -2.04 8.78 4.20
N ALA A 229 -1.63 10.05 4.12
CA ALA A 229 -0.29 10.48 4.54
C ALA A 229 -0.03 10.23 6.04
N GLY A 230 -0.93 10.70 6.90
CA GLY A 230 -0.77 10.59 8.35
C GLY A 230 -0.78 9.15 8.85
N VAL A 231 -1.71 8.32 8.34
CA VAL A 231 -1.80 6.91 8.74
C VAL A 231 -0.62 6.09 8.21
N ALA A 232 -0.05 6.44 7.06
CA ALA A 232 1.15 5.80 6.54
C ALA A 232 2.35 6.01 7.48
N VAL A 233 2.60 7.25 7.90
CA VAL A 233 3.68 7.57 8.85
C VAL A 233 3.41 6.92 10.21
N PHE A 234 2.17 6.95 10.70
CA PHE A 234 1.78 6.30 11.95
C PHE A 234 2.10 4.80 11.94
N LEU A 235 1.66 4.08 10.91
CA LEU A 235 1.88 2.63 10.81
C LEU A 235 3.34 2.25 10.49
N ALA A 236 4.12 3.17 9.93
CA ALA A 236 5.52 2.98 9.60
C ALA A 236 6.47 3.33 10.76
N SER A 237 5.99 4.00 11.80
CA SER A 237 6.81 4.53 12.90
C SER A 237 6.68 3.71 14.19
N THR A 238 7.37 4.14 15.24
CA THR A 238 7.27 3.57 16.59
C THR A 238 5.93 3.92 17.28
N ALA A 239 5.19 4.90 16.78
CA ALA A 239 3.87 5.26 17.30
C ALA A 239 2.84 4.12 17.20
N SER A 240 3.13 3.08 16.40
CA SER A 240 2.27 1.90 16.23
C SER A 240 2.88 0.59 16.71
N ASP A 241 3.87 0.62 17.62
CA ASP A 241 4.64 -0.57 18.06
C ASP A 241 3.77 -1.71 18.64
N TYR A 242 2.59 -1.39 19.17
CA TYR A 242 1.67 -2.41 19.71
C TYR A 242 0.45 -2.67 18.82
N ILE A 243 0.53 -2.28 17.53
CA ILE A 243 -0.54 -2.48 16.55
C ILE A 243 -0.03 -3.43 15.46
N THR A 244 -0.56 -4.66 15.45
CA THR A 244 -0.23 -5.66 14.44
C THR A 244 -1.43 -6.58 14.16
N GLY A 245 -1.50 -7.16 12.96
CA GLY A 245 -2.58 -8.02 12.50
C GLY A 245 -3.91 -7.30 12.24
N GLN A 246 -3.94 -5.98 12.31
CA GLN A 246 -5.17 -5.19 12.24
C GLN A 246 -5.51 -4.74 10.82
N THR A 247 -6.80 -4.44 10.60
CA THR A 247 -7.29 -3.72 9.43
C THR A 247 -7.76 -2.34 9.87
N ILE A 248 -7.08 -1.30 9.41
CA ILE A 248 -7.40 0.10 9.73
C ILE A 248 -8.15 0.70 8.54
N TYR A 249 -9.38 1.14 8.80
CA TYR A 249 -10.23 1.77 7.79
C TYR A 249 -9.92 3.25 7.67
N VAL A 250 -9.69 3.71 6.44
CA VAL A 250 -9.56 5.13 6.07
C VAL A 250 -10.58 5.40 4.97
N ASP A 251 -11.84 5.54 5.36
CA ASP A 251 -12.99 5.47 4.48
C ASP A 251 -14.10 6.49 4.78
N GLY A 252 -13.81 7.49 5.60
CA GLY A 252 -14.76 8.54 5.97
C GLY A 252 -15.98 8.02 6.73
N GLY A 253 -15.89 6.86 7.39
CA GLY A 253 -16.99 6.23 8.12
C GLY A 253 -17.92 5.37 7.25
N PHE A 254 -17.57 5.09 5.99
CA PHE A 254 -18.37 4.25 5.09
C PHE A 254 -18.65 2.85 5.67
N SER A 255 -17.68 2.24 6.33
CA SER A 255 -17.84 0.90 6.91
C SER A 255 -18.51 0.92 8.29
N GLY A 256 -18.68 2.07 8.89
CA GLY A 256 -19.38 2.28 10.16
C GLY A 256 -20.90 2.49 10.01
N ALA A 257 -21.39 2.56 8.76
CA ALA A 257 -22.79 2.74 8.42
C ALA A 257 -23.50 1.39 8.17
#